data_c7502011152fb65b47028206be3b8abb
#
_entry.id   c7502011152fb65b47028206be3b8abb
#
_cell.length_a   1.000
_cell.length_b   1.000
_cell.length_c   1.000
_cell.angle_alpha   90.00
_cell.angle_beta   90.00
_cell.angle_gamma   90.00
#
_symmetry.space_group_name_H-M   'P 1'
#
loop_
_entity.id
_entity.type
_entity.pdbx_description
1 polymer ?
#
loop_
_entity_poly.entity_id
_entity_poly.type
_entity_poly.pdbx_seq_one_letter_code
_entity_poly.pdbx_strand_id
1 'polypeptide(L)'
;MNSTTTTDVNSIGDTYRYCEQLFKVIKVPAIVTLSGDLGSGKTTICKEIAKRFGHHQINSSSYQTVSFYSGVTNLIHCDFFRADLNERFFDDEIDPLLVGDWIILAEWCDSMPMNPNVQNITIRIINSDGSGKRTIITNIIS
;
A
#
# COMPACT_ATOMS: atom_id res chain seq x y z
N MET A 1 -6.56 5.01 -17.29
CA MET A 1 -6.09 6.41 -17.25
C MET A 1 -5.03 6.55 -16.17
N ASN A 2 -3.92 7.20 -16.49
CA ASN A 2 -2.80 7.32 -15.55
C ASN A 2 -2.80 8.72 -14.95
N SER A 3 -2.56 8.81 -13.66
CA SER A 3 -2.45 10.08 -12.96
C SER A 3 -1.30 10.07 -11.97
N THR A 4 -0.73 11.26 -11.77
CA THR A 4 0.31 11.48 -10.76
C THR A 4 -0.10 12.68 -9.92
N THR A 5 -0.12 12.52 -8.61
CA THR A 5 -0.41 13.61 -7.69
C THR A 5 0.69 13.75 -6.66
N THR A 6 0.88 14.96 -6.16
CA THR A 6 1.83 15.27 -5.09
C THR A 6 1.06 15.92 -3.96
N THR A 7 1.20 15.38 -2.74
CA THR A 7 0.47 15.86 -1.57
C THR A 7 1.46 16.12 -0.44
N ASP A 8 1.38 17.31 0.14
CA ASP A 8 2.18 17.65 1.33
C ASP A 8 1.40 17.28 2.59
N VAL A 9 2.09 16.60 3.50
CA VAL A 9 1.52 16.11 4.75
C VAL A 9 2.37 16.63 5.91
N ASN A 10 1.75 17.42 6.78
CA ASN A 10 2.44 18.08 7.91
C ASN A 10 1.93 17.57 9.27
N SER A 11 0.89 16.73 9.29
CA SER A 11 0.28 16.23 10.52
C SER A 11 -0.36 14.87 10.27
N ILE A 12 -0.69 14.16 11.37
CA ILE A 12 -1.43 12.90 11.26
C ILE A 12 -2.82 13.13 10.64
N GLY A 13 -3.44 14.27 10.92
CA GLY A 13 -4.71 14.63 10.31
C GLY A 13 -4.62 14.77 8.80
N ASP A 14 -3.52 15.35 8.30
CA ASP A 14 -3.26 15.43 6.85
C ASP A 14 -3.10 14.04 6.25
N THR A 15 -2.44 13.12 6.94
CA THR A 15 -2.29 11.74 6.50
C THR A 15 -3.66 11.05 6.39
N TYR A 16 -4.52 11.26 7.37
CA TYR A 16 -5.87 10.68 7.33
C TYR A 16 -6.71 11.25 6.18
N ARG A 17 -6.61 12.53 5.92
CA ARG A 17 -7.28 13.15 4.77
C ARG A 17 -6.76 12.60 3.45
N TYR A 18 -5.45 12.40 3.34
CA TYR A 18 -4.85 11.76 2.18
C TYR A 18 -5.44 10.35 1.96
N CYS A 19 -5.50 9.54 3.01
CA CYS A 19 -6.04 8.19 2.92
C CYS A 19 -7.53 8.19 2.55
N GLU A 20 -8.30 9.16 3.05
CA GLU A 20 -9.70 9.31 2.68
C GLU A 20 -9.86 9.60 1.19
N GLN A 21 -9.07 10.51 0.64
CA GLN A 21 -9.11 10.83 -0.78
C GLN A 21 -8.64 9.65 -1.63
N LEU A 22 -7.59 8.97 -1.21
CA LEU A 22 -7.09 7.80 -1.91
C LEU A 22 -8.13 6.69 -1.95
N PHE A 23 -8.80 6.43 -0.83
CA PHE A 23 -9.83 5.40 -0.76
C PHE A 23 -10.94 5.62 -1.79
N LYS A 24 -11.30 6.87 -2.04
CA LYS A 24 -12.36 7.21 -3.01
C LYS A 24 -12.01 6.83 -4.44
N VAL A 25 -10.72 6.70 -4.77
CA VAL A 25 -10.27 6.40 -6.14
C VAL A 25 -9.74 4.98 -6.29
N ILE A 26 -9.60 4.22 -5.20
CA ILE A 26 -9.19 2.83 -5.28
C ILE A 26 -10.33 1.99 -5.86
N LYS A 27 -9.98 1.20 -6.87
CA LYS A 27 -10.91 0.23 -7.50
C LYS A 27 -10.32 -1.16 -7.37
N VAL A 28 -10.95 -1.99 -6.55
CA VAL A 28 -10.50 -3.38 -6.37
C VAL A 28 -10.90 -4.25 -7.56
N PRO A 29 -10.11 -5.24 -7.98
CA PRO A 29 -8.79 -5.57 -7.41
C PRO A 29 -7.74 -4.49 -7.64
N ALA A 30 -6.88 -4.27 -6.65
CA ALA A 30 -5.86 -3.25 -6.72
C ALA A 30 -4.55 -3.69 -6.05
N ILE A 31 -3.44 -3.19 -6.59
CA ILE A 31 -2.12 -3.37 -6.00
C ILE A 31 -1.63 -2.00 -5.56
N VAL A 32 -1.34 -1.85 -4.27
CA VAL A 32 -0.82 -0.61 -3.70
C VAL A 32 0.55 -0.88 -3.13
N THR A 33 1.57 -0.24 -3.69
CA THR A 33 2.95 -0.37 -3.22
C THR A 33 3.38 0.92 -2.52
N LEU A 34 4.07 0.77 -1.38
CA LEU A 34 4.50 1.89 -0.56
C LEU A 34 5.99 1.83 -0.35
N SER A 35 6.66 2.93 -0.68
CA SER A 35 8.09 3.10 -0.45
C SER A 35 8.35 4.41 0.31
N GLY A 36 9.48 4.47 0.99
CA GLY A 36 9.88 5.62 1.79
C GLY A 36 10.77 5.18 2.93
N ASP A 37 11.44 6.14 3.56
CA ASP A 37 12.37 5.88 4.64
C ASP A 37 11.66 5.31 5.89
N LEU A 38 12.44 4.72 6.78
CA LEU A 38 11.96 4.27 8.08
C LEU A 38 11.31 5.44 8.83
N GLY A 39 10.11 5.21 9.38
CA GLY A 39 9.37 6.28 10.06
C GLY A 39 8.68 7.26 9.13
N SER A 40 8.61 7.00 7.83
CA SER A 40 7.97 7.90 6.87
C SER A 40 6.44 7.91 6.96
N GLY A 41 5.82 6.88 7.56
CA GLY A 41 4.37 6.77 7.69
C GLY A 41 3.73 5.68 6.83
N LYS A 42 4.53 4.81 6.21
CA LYS A 42 4.00 3.70 5.39
C LYS A 42 3.00 2.85 6.15
N THR A 43 3.35 2.45 7.37
CA THR A 43 2.50 1.61 8.21
C THR A 43 1.20 2.31 8.57
N THR A 44 1.25 3.60 8.87
CA THR A 44 0.05 4.39 9.17
C THR A 44 -0.90 4.42 7.98
N ILE A 45 -0.37 4.65 6.78
CA ILE A 45 -1.18 4.66 5.56
C ILE A 45 -1.78 3.28 5.30
N CYS A 46 -0.99 2.21 5.45
CA CYS A 46 -1.49 0.84 5.28
C CYS A 46 -2.64 0.54 6.24
N LYS A 47 -2.49 0.88 7.52
CA LYS A 47 -3.52 0.64 8.52
C LYS A 47 -4.80 1.41 8.23
N GLU A 48 -4.67 2.67 7.82
CA GLU A 48 -5.84 3.49 7.49
C GLU A 48 -6.58 2.99 6.25
N ILE A 49 -5.85 2.59 5.21
CA ILE A 49 -6.48 2.03 4.01
C ILE A 49 -7.14 0.69 4.36
N ALA A 50 -6.43 -0.18 5.07
CA ALA A 50 -6.97 -1.48 5.48
C ALA A 50 -8.26 -1.33 6.28
N LYS A 51 -8.28 -0.38 7.21
CA LYS A 51 -9.45 -0.08 8.04
C LYS A 51 -10.66 0.31 7.20
N ARG A 52 -10.46 1.09 6.14
CA ARG A 52 -11.54 1.51 5.25
C ARG A 52 -12.10 0.36 4.42
N PHE A 53 -11.33 -0.72 4.25
CA PHE A 53 -11.79 -1.96 3.64
C PHE A 53 -12.30 -2.98 4.67
N GLY A 54 -12.49 -2.57 5.91
CA GLY A 54 -13.07 -3.42 6.96
C GLY A 54 -12.05 -4.20 7.79
N HIS A 55 -10.75 -3.97 7.60
CA HIS A 55 -9.69 -4.68 8.32
C HIS A 55 -9.10 -3.80 9.41
N HIS A 56 -9.60 -3.94 10.65
CA HIS A 56 -9.23 -3.05 11.76
C HIS A 56 -8.05 -3.55 12.58
N GLN A 57 -7.61 -4.78 12.40
CA GLN A 57 -6.58 -5.40 13.22
C GLN A 57 -5.48 -6.03 12.37
N ILE A 58 -4.88 -5.25 11.48
CA ILE A 58 -3.71 -5.74 10.78
C ILE A 58 -2.50 -5.55 11.68
N ASN A 59 -1.68 -6.61 11.78
CA ASN A 59 -0.44 -6.57 12.53
C ASN A 59 0.71 -6.22 11.57
N SER A 60 1.46 -5.17 11.92
CA SER A 60 2.73 -4.89 11.27
C SER A 60 3.83 -5.77 11.87
N SER A 61 3.57 -7.08 11.92
CA SER A 61 4.57 -8.02 12.41
C SER A 61 5.69 -8.11 11.40
N SER A 62 6.88 -7.69 11.78
CA SER A 62 8.10 -7.82 10.98
C SER A 62 8.54 -9.28 10.77
N TYR A 63 7.77 -10.24 11.27
CA TYR A 63 8.08 -11.66 11.17
C TYR A 63 7.42 -12.34 9.97
N GLN A 64 6.36 -11.77 9.42
CA GLN A 64 5.67 -12.33 8.26
C GLN A 64 5.77 -11.38 7.09
N THR A 65 6.35 -11.86 6.00
CA THR A 65 6.43 -11.09 4.76
C THR A 65 5.07 -10.91 4.11
N VAL A 66 4.21 -11.94 4.16
CA VAL A 66 2.86 -11.91 3.60
C VAL A 66 1.85 -12.33 4.66
N SER A 67 0.81 -11.52 4.83
CA SER A 67 -0.32 -11.80 5.73
C SER A 67 -1.62 -11.68 4.95
N PHE A 68 -2.54 -12.61 5.18
CA PHE A 68 -3.84 -12.63 4.51
C PHE A 68 -4.97 -12.41 5.51
N TYR A 69 -5.89 -11.52 5.15
CA TYR A 69 -7.08 -11.22 5.95
C TYR A 69 -8.31 -11.33 5.06
N SER A 70 -9.19 -12.28 5.36
CA SER A 70 -10.42 -12.46 4.58
C SER A 70 -11.48 -11.42 4.94
N GLY A 71 -12.31 -11.06 3.97
CA GLY A 71 -13.39 -10.11 4.15
C GLY A 71 -14.19 -9.94 2.87
N VAL A 72 -15.05 -8.95 2.83
CA VAL A 72 -15.75 -8.56 1.59
C VAL A 72 -14.72 -8.23 0.51
N THR A 73 -13.71 -7.48 0.89
CA THR A 73 -12.48 -7.32 0.11
C THR A 73 -11.38 -8.03 0.89
N ASN A 74 -10.76 -9.03 0.28
CA ASN A 74 -9.64 -9.72 0.90
C ASN A 74 -8.42 -8.81 0.91
N LEU A 75 -7.70 -8.78 2.03
CA LEU A 75 -6.49 -7.98 2.17
C LEU A 75 -5.26 -8.87 2.19
N ILE A 76 -4.32 -8.58 1.31
CA ILE A 76 -2.99 -9.19 1.33
C ILE A 76 -2.01 -8.09 1.73
N HIS A 77 -1.48 -8.17 2.95
CA HIS A 77 -0.50 -7.22 3.46
C HIS A 77 0.89 -7.81 3.31
N CYS A 78 1.79 -7.09 2.66
CA CYS A 78 3.16 -7.53 2.43
C CYS A 78 4.13 -6.53 3.06
N ASP A 79 5.23 -7.04 3.61
CA ASP A 79 6.31 -6.24 4.16
C ASP A 79 7.63 -6.81 3.66
N PHE A 80 8.30 -6.07 2.78
CA PHE A 80 9.54 -6.50 2.14
C PHE A 80 10.78 -5.86 2.78
N PHE A 81 10.67 -5.34 4.00
CA PHE A 81 11.82 -4.74 4.68
C PHE A 81 12.98 -5.72 4.81
N ARG A 82 12.69 -7.00 5.02
CA ARG A 82 13.69 -8.06 5.25
C ARG A 82 13.67 -9.17 4.21
N ALA A 83 12.91 -9.01 3.14
CA ALA A 83 12.78 -10.04 2.11
C ALA A 83 12.73 -9.40 0.73
N ASP A 84 13.30 -10.09 -0.25
CA ASP A 84 13.28 -9.61 -1.62
C ASP A 84 12.03 -10.13 -2.33
N LEU A 85 11.36 -9.23 -3.05
CA LEU A 85 10.29 -9.60 -3.95
C LEU A 85 10.89 -9.98 -5.31
N ASN A 86 10.56 -11.17 -5.79
CA ASN A 86 10.85 -11.60 -7.16
C ASN A 86 9.62 -12.32 -7.73
N GLU A 87 9.68 -12.66 -9.02
CA GLU A 87 8.53 -13.29 -9.68
C GLU A 87 8.14 -14.62 -9.04
N ARG A 88 9.12 -15.42 -8.64
CA ARG A 88 8.85 -16.70 -8.00
C ARG A 88 8.16 -16.52 -6.64
N PHE A 89 8.62 -15.56 -5.84
CA PHE A 89 7.98 -15.26 -4.55
C PHE A 89 6.53 -14.84 -4.78
N PHE A 90 6.30 -13.97 -5.75
CA PHE A 90 4.94 -13.52 -6.07
C PHE A 90 4.07 -14.70 -6.48
N ASP A 91 4.55 -15.55 -7.39
CA ASP A 91 3.78 -16.68 -7.90
C ASP A 91 3.46 -17.71 -6.82
N ASP A 92 4.41 -17.96 -5.92
CA ASP A 92 4.25 -18.99 -4.89
C ASP A 92 3.48 -18.50 -3.66
N GLU A 93 3.70 -17.25 -3.24
CA GLU A 93 3.21 -16.76 -1.95
C GLU A 93 2.06 -15.77 -2.04
N ILE A 94 1.94 -15.02 -3.12
CA ILE A 94 0.93 -13.96 -3.26
C ILE A 94 -0.18 -14.37 -4.22
N ASP A 95 0.18 -14.78 -5.43
CA ASP A 95 -0.80 -15.08 -6.48
C ASP A 95 -1.90 -16.06 -6.04
N PRO A 96 -1.59 -17.15 -5.30
CA PRO A 96 -2.64 -18.08 -4.84
C PRO A 96 -3.66 -17.44 -3.89
N LEU A 97 -3.37 -16.29 -3.30
CA LEU A 97 -4.27 -15.57 -2.40
C LEU A 97 -5.21 -14.62 -3.12
N LEU A 98 -5.02 -14.39 -4.41
CA LEU A 98 -5.77 -13.41 -5.19
C LEU A 98 -7.09 -14.02 -5.67
N VAL A 99 -8.06 -14.11 -4.78
CA VAL A 99 -9.39 -14.67 -5.04
C VAL A 99 -10.46 -13.63 -4.71
N GLY A 100 -11.53 -13.59 -5.51
CA GLY A 100 -12.62 -12.63 -5.30
C GLY A 100 -12.14 -11.19 -5.45
N ASP A 101 -12.74 -10.29 -4.67
CA ASP A 101 -12.25 -8.92 -4.56
C ASP A 101 -11.09 -8.88 -3.57
N TRP A 102 -9.99 -8.25 -3.98
CA TRP A 102 -8.79 -8.22 -3.17
C TRP A 102 -8.04 -6.90 -3.35
N ILE A 103 -7.25 -6.56 -2.33
CA ILE A 103 -6.30 -5.47 -2.38
C ILE A 103 -4.98 -5.94 -1.79
N ILE A 104 -3.88 -5.62 -2.47
CA ILE A 104 -2.53 -5.81 -1.93
C ILE A 104 -2.03 -4.47 -1.41
N LEU A 105 -1.59 -4.45 -0.14
CA LEU A 105 -0.87 -3.33 0.45
C LEU A 105 0.54 -3.82 0.75
N ALA A 106 1.52 -3.34 -0.01
CA ALA A 106 2.90 -3.81 0.09
C ALA A 106 3.83 -2.67 0.53
N GLU A 107 4.40 -2.80 1.74
CA GLU A 107 5.38 -1.87 2.29
C GLU A 107 6.80 -2.26 1.86
N TRP A 108 7.69 -1.27 1.77
CA TRP A 108 9.08 -1.45 1.33
C TRP A 108 9.13 -2.06 -0.07
N CYS A 109 8.28 -1.56 -0.94
CA CYS A 109 8.11 -2.09 -2.28
C CYS A 109 7.93 -0.93 -3.26
N ASP A 110 8.80 -0.84 -4.25
CA ASP A 110 8.69 0.17 -5.31
C ASP A 110 7.74 -0.28 -6.42
N SER A 111 7.70 -1.56 -6.69
CA SER A 111 6.83 -2.10 -7.73
C SER A 111 6.60 -3.60 -7.53
N MET A 112 5.45 -4.06 -7.99
CA MET A 112 5.13 -5.48 -8.10
C MET A 112 4.95 -5.86 -9.57
N PRO A 113 4.96 -7.16 -9.92
CA PRO A 113 4.62 -7.60 -11.26
C PRO A 113 3.30 -6.96 -11.69
N MET A 114 3.33 -6.20 -12.79
CA MET A 114 2.14 -5.49 -13.25
C MET A 114 1.12 -6.45 -13.81
N ASN A 115 -0.11 -6.28 -13.38
CA ASN A 115 -1.26 -6.93 -13.98
C ASN A 115 -2.09 -5.85 -14.69
N PRO A 116 -2.18 -5.86 -16.01
CA PRO A 116 -2.92 -4.83 -16.73
C PRO A 116 -4.43 -4.83 -16.47
N ASN A 117 -4.94 -5.90 -15.84
CA ASN A 117 -6.36 -6.05 -15.55
C ASN A 117 -6.76 -5.50 -14.18
N VAL A 118 -5.80 -4.99 -13.40
CA VAL A 118 -6.08 -4.43 -12.08
C VAL A 118 -5.46 -3.04 -11.96
N GLN A 119 -5.99 -2.26 -11.01
CA GLN A 119 -5.46 -0.95 -10.72
C GLN A 119 -4.12 -1.09 -9.98
N ASN A 120 -3.12 -0.32 -10.42
CA ASN A 120 -1.81 -0.28 -9.77
C ASN A 120 -1.59 1.13 -9.21
N ILE A 121 -1.33 1.21 -7.91
CA ILE A 121 -1.09 2.46 -7.20
C ILE A 121 0.28 2.38 -6.56
N THR A 122 1.13 3.35 -6.87
CA THR A 122 2.46 3.47 -6.26
C THR A 122 2.48 4.71 -5.38
N ILE A 123 2.84 4.54 -4.11
CA ILE A 123 2.93 5.61 -3.13
C ILE A 123 4.39 5.73 -2.69
N ARG A 124 4.97 6.92 -2.89
CA ARG A 124 6.31 7.23 -2.41
C ARG A 124 6.22 8.36 -1.39
N ILE A 125 6.82 8.15 -0.23
CA ILE A 125 6.82 9.13 0.85
C ILE A 125 8.23 9.66 1.01
N ILE A 126 8.37 10.97 0.83
CA ILE A 126 9.65 11.65 0.92
C ILE A 126 9.63 12.54 2.16
N ASN A 127 10.60 12.31 3.07
CA ASN A 127 10.84 13.22 4.18
C ASN A 127 11.69 14.37 3.67
N SER A 128 11.13 15.58 3.70
CA SER A 128 11.94 16.76 3.41
C SER A 128 12.61 17.23 4.70
N ASP A 129 13.80 17.67 4.71
CA ASP A 129 14.58 18.45 5.69
C ASP A 129 14.49 18.11 7.20
N GLY A 130 13.89 16.99 7.61
CA GLY A 130 13.80 16.62 9.04
C GLY A 130 12.83 17.44 9.88
N SER A 131 12.00 18.28 9.27
CA SER A 131 11.02 19.12 9.97
C SER A 131 9.70 18.40 10.28
N GLY A 132 9.58 17.10 9.96
CA GLY A 132 8.33 16.37 10.08
C GLY A 132 7.41 16.55 8.88
N LYS A 133 7.77 17.41 7.94
CA LYS A 133 7.04 17.58 6.69
C LYS A 133 7.34 16.43 5.74
N ARG A 134 6.31 15.90 5.12
CA ARG A 134 6.42 14.80 4.17
C ARG A 134 5.71 15.15 2.89
N THR A 135 6.24 14.65 1.79
CA THR A 135 5.61 14.77 0.48
C THR A 135 5.27 13.38 0.00
N ILE A 136 4.02 13.18 -0.36
CA ILE A 136 3.53 11.88 -0.87
C ILE A 136 3.32 12.02 -2.36
N ILE A 137 4.01 11.20 -3.13
CA ILE A 137 3.83 11.13 -4.58
C ILE A 137 3.04 9.86 -4.87
N THR A 138 1.88 10.03 -5.51
CA THR A 138 0.96 8.93 -5.81
C THR A 138 0.80 8.80 -7.32
N ASN A 139 1.12 7.61 -7.84
CA ASN A 139 0.89 7.27 -9.25
C ASN A 139 -0.20 6.23 -9.33
N ILE A 140 -1.21 6.47 -10.14
CA ILE A 140 -2.31 5.55 -10.37
C ILE A 140 -2.33 5.14 -11.83
N ILE A 141 -2.25 3.85 -12.07
CA ILE A 141 -2.33 3.24 -13.40
C ILE A 141 -3.56 2.34 -13.40
N SER A 142 -4.52 2.66 -14.21
CA SER A 142 -5.78 1.93 -14.31
C SER A 142 -5.89 1.17 -15.63
#